data_20da55480944a485d8ceb9407f93339f
#
_entry.id   20da55480944a485d8ceb9407f93339f
#
_cell.length_a   1.000
_cell.length_b   1.000
_cell.length_c   1.000
_cell.angle_alpha   90.00
_cell.angle_beta   90.00
_cell.angle_gamma   90.00
#
_symmetry.space_group_name_H-M   'P 1'
#
loop_
_entity.id
_entity.type
_entity.pdbx_description
1 polymer ?
#
loop_
_entity_poly.entity_id
_entity_poly.type
_entity_poly.pdbx_seq_one_letter_code
_entity_poly.pdbx_strand_id
1 'polypeptide(L)'
;IFLVINSNKQGIFYTDYKIAHIQALFTAQPNVKVASFQKLTVEFCKEIGATQIVRGLRDAKDFEYERSIGHMNHAISGIDTVFFLTAQAHSAINSSIIREMYQNGADITPFVTKPELLV
;
A
#
# COMPACT_ATOMS: atom_id res chain seq x y z
N ILE A 1 0.99 -14.02 0.98
CA ILE A 1 1.03 -12.56 1.19
C ILE A 1 -0.09 -11.93 0.38
N PHE A 2 -0.86 -11.06 1.01
CA PHE A 2 -1.86 -10.24 0.34
C PHE A 2 -1.37 -8.80 0.24
N LEU A 3 -1.36 -8.26 -0.97
CA LEU A 3 -1.26 -6.83 -1.24
C LEU A 3 -2.67 -6.30 -1.41
N VAL A 4 -3.06 -5.35 -0.56
CA VAL A 4 -4.46 -4.92 -0.49
C VAL A 4 -4.61 -3.43 -0.75
N ILE A 5 -5.69 -3.08 -1.44
CA ILE A 5 -6.07 -1.72 -1.76
C ILE A 5 -7.36 -1.40 -1.02
N ASN A 6 -7.33 -0.36 -0.20
CA ASN A 6 -8.56 0.20 0.37
C ASN A 6 -9.25 1.06 -0.70
N SER A 7 -10.33 0.54 -1.28
CA SER A 7 -11.06 1.23 -2.35
C SER A 7 -11.90 2.43 -1.88
N ASN A 8 -12.01 2.65 -0.57
CA ASN A 8 -12.59 3.88 -0.02
C ASN A 8 -11.64 5.08 -0.16
N LYS A 9 -10.33 4.85 -0.36
CA LYS A 9 -9.36 5.92 -0.62
C LYS A 9 -9.35 6.29 -2.09
N GLN A 10 -9.68 7.53 -2.38
CA GLN A 10 -9.64 8.05 -3.74
C GLN A 10 -8.19 8.26 -4.21
N GLY A 11 -7.97 8.05 -5.51
CA GLY A 11 -6.72 8.31 -6.20
C GLY A 11 -7.00 8.69 -7.65
N ILE A 12 -5.95 8.96 -8.43
CA ILE A 12 -6.07 9.31 -9.85
C ILE A 12 -6.37 8.10 -10.76
N PHE A 13 -6.17 6.89 -10.25
CA PHE A 13 -6.45 5.66 -10.98
C PHE A 13 -7.60 4.89 -10.33
N TYR A 14 -8.44 4.26 -11.15
CA TYR A 14 -9.49 3.37 -10.68
C TYR A 14 -8.91 2.13 -9.98
N THR A 15 -9.68 1.56 -9.07
CA THR A 15 -9.25 0.41 -8.26
C THR A 15 -8.85 -0.79 -9.13
N ASP A 16 -9.64 -1.13 -10.14
CA ASP A 16 -9.34 -2.26 -11.03
C ASP A 16 -8.03 -2.06 -11.78
N TYR A 17 -7.75 -0.83 -12.18
CA TYR A 17 -6.49 -0.48 -12.84
C TYR A 17 -5.29 -0.68 -11.90
N LYS A 18 -5.41 -0.25 -10.65
CA LYS A 18 -4.37 -0.45 -9.62
C LYS A 18 -4.13 -1.94 -9.35
N ILE A 19 -5.20 -2.72 -9.24
CA ILE A 19 -5.12 -4.18 -9.05
C ILE A 19 -4.37 -4.82 -10.21
N ALA A 20 -4.76 -4.53 -11.44
CA ALA A 20 -4.12 -5.08 -12.64
C ALA A 20 -2.62 -4.73 -12.70
N HIS A 21 -2.27 -3.48 -12.39
CA HIS A 21 -0.88 -3.04 -12.33
C HIS A 21 -0.07 -3.82 -11.29
N ILE A 22 -0.57 -3.95 -10.08
CA ILE A 22 0.12 -4.67 -9.00
C ILE A 22 0.23 -6.16 -9.34
N GLN A 23 -0.83 -6.78 -9.87
CA GLN A 23 -0.80 -8.18 -10.31
C GLN A 23 0.29 -8.42 -11.36
N ALA A 24 0.44 -7.48 -12.31
CA ALA A 24 1.49 -7.56 -13.34
C ALA A 24 2.91 -7.50 -12.77
N LEU A 25 3.11 -6.79 -11.64
CA LEU A 25 4.40 -6.74 -10.94
C LEU A 25 4.80 -8.08 -10.32
N PHE A 26 3.82 -8.88 -9.89
CA PHE A 26 4.03 -10.11 -9.13
C PHE A 26 3.64 -11.37 -9.88
N THR A 27 3.59 -11.34 -11.21
CA THR A 27 3.21 -12.49 -12.06
C THR A 27 4.06 -13.74 -11.77
N ALA A 28 5.35 -13.57 -11.47
CA ALA A 28 6.27 -14.67 -11.16
C ALA A 28 6.26 -15.08 -9.67
N GLN A 29 5.40 -14.49 -8.86
CA GLN A 29 5.34 -14.68 -7.40
C GLN A 29 3.98 -15.30 -7.00
N PRO A 30 3.81 -16.64 -7.09
CA PRO A 30 2.51 -17.29 -6.87
C PRO A 30 2.01 -17.16 -5.42
N ASN A 31 2.88 -16.85 -4.47
CA ASN A 31 2.56 -16.62 -3.05
C ASN A 31 2.07 -15.20 -2.76
N VAL A 32 1.99 -14.33 -3.77
CA VAL A 32 1.46 -12.97 -3.65
C VAL A 32 0.09 -12.89 -4.28
N LYS A 33 -0.90 -12.45 -3.52
CA LYS A 33 -2.28 -12.19 -3.99
C LYS A 33 -2.58 -10.71 -3.86
N VAL A 34 -3.36 -10.18 -4.79
CA VAL A 34 -3.79 -8.78 -4.80
C VAL A 34 -5.30 -8.71 -4.65
N ALA A 35 -5.78 -7.89 -3.74
CA ALA A 35 -7.20 -7.72 -3.48
C ALA A 35 -7.54 -6.27 -3.12
N SER A 36 -8.81 -5.93 -3.18
CA SER A 36 -9.35 -4.67 -2.66
C SER A 36 -10.39 -4.93 -1.58
N PHE A 37 -10.62 -3.94 -0.72
CA PHE A 37 -11.63 -4.00 0.33
C PHE A 37 -12.24 -2.62 0.60
N GLN A 38 -13.45 -2.60 1.18
CA GLN A 38 -14.19 -1.37 1.52
C GLN A 38 -14.63 -1.34 2.99
N LYS A 39 -14.07 -2.18 3.81
CA LYS A 39 -14.39 -2.34 5.23
C LYS A 39 -13.16 -1.98 6.09
N LEU A 40 -13.23 -2.18 7.38
CA LEU A 40 -12.07 -2.06 8.25
C LEU A 40 -11.00 -3.08 7.84
N THR A 41 -9.74 -2.65 7.87
CA THR A 41 -8.60 -3.51 7.51
C THR A 41 -8.59 -4.83 8.29
N VAL A 42 -8.88 -4.77 9.59
CA VAL A 42 -8.90 -5.97 10.45
C VAL A 42 -10.04 -6.93 10.14
N GLU A 43 -11.18 -6.44 9.68
CA GLU A 43 -12.28 -7.30 9.20
C GLU A 43 -11.85 -8.08 7.96
N PHE A 44 -11.23 -7.40 7.01
CA PHE A 44 -10.65 -8.05 5.84
C PHE A 44 -9.57 -9.07 6.23
N CYS A 45 -8.68 -8.71 7.17
CA CYS A 45 -7.66 -9.62 7.68
C CYS A 45 -8.26 -10.91 8.26
N LYS A 46 -9.35 -10.81 8.99
CA LYS A 46 -10.05 -11.98 9.53
C LYS A 46 -10.63 -12.87 8.44
N GLU A 47 -11.21 -12.28 7.41
CA GLU A 47 -11.78 -13.03 6.27
C GLU A 47 -10.74 -13.83 5.51
N ILE A 48 -9.54 -13.27 5.32
CA ILE A 48 -8.45 -13.96 4.59
C ILE A 48 -7.53 -14.79 5.48
N GLY A 49 -7.79 -14.82 6.80
CA GLY A 49 -6.95 -15.55 7.75
C GLY A 49 -5.57 -14.93 7.97
N ALA A 50 -5.43 -13.61 7.76
CA ALA A 50 -4.17 -12.92 8.00
C ALA A 50 -3.86 -12.85 9.50
N THR A 51 -2.62 -13.10 9.86
CA THR A 51 -2.14 -13.08 11.24
C THR A 51 -1.43 -11.79 11.62
N GLN A 52 -0.97 -11.04 10.64
CA GLN A 52 -0.23 -9.79 10.83
C GLN A 52 -0.53 -8.82 9.70
N ILE A 53 -0.39 -7.53 10.02
CA ILE A 53 -0.41 -6.43 9.05
C ILE A 53 1.03 -5.93 8.90
N VAL A 54 1.48 -5.71 7.67
CA VAL A 54 2.82 -5.18 7.37
C VAL A 54 2.68 -3.78 6.82
N ARG A 55 3.42 -2.84 7.39
CA ARG A 55 3.44 -1.43 6.98
C ARG A 55 4.87 -0.92 6.83
N GLY A 56 5.08 0.02 5.89
CA GLY A 56 6.34 0.73 5.72
C GLY A 56 6.34 2.07 6.44
N LEU A 57 7.48 2.48 6.96
CA LEU A 57 7.69 3.78 7.61
C LEU A 57 8.80 4.54 6.91
N ARG A 58 8.56 5.80 6.59
CA ARG A 58 9.55 6.70 5.98
C ARG A 58 10.22 7.61 7.01
N ASP A 59 9.46 8.09 7.99
CA ASP A 59 9.88 9.07 8.97
C ASP A 59 9.13 8.94 10.31
N ALA A 60 9.48 9.78 11.26
CA ALA A 60 8.86 9.80 12.60
C ALA A 60 7.37 10.17 12.55
N LYS A 61 6.97 11.02 11.62
CA LYS A 61 5.56 11.42 11.45
C LYS A 61 4.71 10.26 10.97
N ASP A 62 5.18 9.49 10.01
CA ASP A 62 4.54 8.24 9.59
C ASP A 62 4.38 7.29 10.79
N PHE A 63 5.42 7.16 11.61
CA PHE A 63 5.41 6.28 12.77
C PHE A 63 4.36 6.66 13.80
N GLU A 64 4.22 7.92 14.14
CA GLU A 64 3.22 8.38 15.11
C GLU A 64 1.80 8.00 14.67
N TYR A 65 1.48 8.23 13.40
CA TYR A 65 0.18 7.90 12.82
C TYR A 65 -0.04 6.37 12.77
N GLU A 66 0.89 5.64 12.18
CA GLU A 66 0.81 4.19 12.00
C GLU A 66 0.79 3.43 13.33
N ARG A 67 1.54 3.90 14.32
CA ARG A 67 1.54 3.35 15.69
C ARG A 67 0.15 3.40 16.31
N SER A 68 -0.53 4.53 16.23
CA SER A 68 -1.88 4.70 16.77
C SER A 68 -2.87 3.74 16.11
N ILE A 69 -2.83 3.62 14.79
CA ILE A 69 -3.66 2.66 14.04
C ILE A 69 -3.33 1.23 14.43
N GLY A 70 -2.04 0.88 14.54
CA GLY A 70 -1.60 -0.46 14.94
C GLY A 70 -2.12 -0.86 16.31
N HIS A 71 -2.06 0.03 17.29
CA HIS A 71 -2.62 -0.21 18.62
C HIS A 71 -4.14 -0.42 18.58
N MET A 72 -4.86 0.40 17.82
CA MET A 72 -6.32 0.25 17.69
C MET A 72 -6.68 -1.06 17.00
N ASN A 73 -5.99 -1.41 15.94
CA ASN A 73 -6.20 -2.68 15.24
C ASN A 73 -5.97 -3.88 16.16
N HIS A 74 -4.91 -3.85 16.97
CA HIS A 74 -4.66 -4.89 17.96
C HIS A 74 -5.77 -4.97 19.01
N ALA A 75 -6.21 -3.82 19.54
CA ALA A 75 -7.25 -3.77 20.56
C ALA A 75 -8.57 -4.40 20.11
N ILE A 76 -8.96 -4.23 18.85
CA ILE A 76 -10.24 -4.73 18.32
C ILE A 76 -10.16 -6.12 17.68
N SER A 77 -8.97 -6.61 17.37
CA SER A 77 -8.81 -7.86 16.61
C SER A 77 -7.75 -8.82 17.14
N GLY A 78 -6.82 -8.36 17.96
CA GLY A 78 -5.63 -9.13 18.36
C GLY A 78 -4.57 -9.25 17.26
N ILE A 79 -4.76 -8.61 16.09
CA ILE A 79 -3.81 -8.67 14.96
C ILE A 79 -2.74 -7.60 15.17
N ASP A 80 -1.47 -8.02 15.17
CA ASP A 80 -0.32 -7.13 15.29
C ASP A 80 0.07 -6.51 13.95
N THR A 81 0.71 -5.34 14.03
CA THR A 81 1.31 -4.65 12.90
C THR A 81 2.83 -4.71 13.01
N VAL A 82 3.47 -5.15 11.94
CA VAL A 82 4.93 -5.16 11.79
C VAL A 82 5.34 -3.99 10.90
N PHE A 83 6.33 -3.22 11.33
CA PHE A 83 6.83 -2.07 10.59
C PHE A 83 8.19 -2.35 9.98
N PHE A 84 8.35 -1.99 8.70
CA PHE A 84 9.63 -1.97 8.02
C PHE A 84 10.04 -0.54 7.73
N LEU A 85 11.28 -0.21 8.03
CA LEU A 85 11.84 1.09 7.67
C LEU A 85 12.11 1.13 6.16
N THR A 86 11.61 2.16 5.50
CA THR A 86 11.86 2.40 4.08
C THR A 86 13.35 2.64 3.85
N ALA A 87 13.90 2.06 2.78
CA ALA A 87 15.28 2.33 2.39
C ALA A 87 15.51 3.83 2.19
N GLN A 88 16.66 4.34 2.63
CA GLN A 88 16.97 5.77 2.59
C GLN A 88 16.82 6.36 1.17
N ALA A 89 17.20 5.62 0.14
CA ALA A 89 17.06 6.03 -1.26
C ALA A 89 15.60 6.29 -1.69
N HIS A 90 14.62 5.72 -0.99
CA HIS A 90 13.19 5.84 -1.31
C HIS A 90 12.40 6.67 -0.29
N SER A 91 13.07 7.23 0.72
CA SER A 91 12.39 7.92 1.83
C SER A 91 11.63 9.18 1.42
N ALA A 92 12.04 9.84 0.35
CA ALA A 92 11.37 11.03 -0.17
C ALA A 92 10.20 10.72 -1.13
N ILE A 93 10.06 9.47 -1.58
CA ILE A 93 9.02 9.07 -2.52
C ILE A 93 7.70 8.93 -1.76
N ASN A 94 6.71 9.74 -2.13
CA ASN A 94 5.35 9.62 -1.61
C ASN A 94 4.32 9.78 -2.73
N SER A 95 3.17 9.18 -2.52
CA SER A 95 2.13 9.13 -3.55
C SER A 95 1.56 10.50 -3.94
N SER A 96 1.52 11.45 -3.01
CA SER A 96 1.01 12.80 -3.30
C SER A 96 1.92 13.55 -4.27
N ILE A 97 3.22 13.51 -4.02
CA ILE A 97 4.22 14.15 -4.90
C ILE A 97 4.21 13.47 -6.27
N ILE A 98 4.20 12.14 -6.32
CA ILE A 98 4.18 11.39 -7.59
C ILE A 98 2.93 11.72 -8.39
N ARG A 99 1.75 11.79 -7.76
CA ARG A 99 0.51 12.18 -8.45
C ARG A 99 0.58 13.59 -9.01
N GLU A 100 1.11 14.54 -8.26
CA GLU A 100 1.29 15.92 -8.71
C GLU A 100 2.21 15.98 -9.93
N MET A 101 3.35 15.30 -9.88
CA MET A 101 4.28 15.19 -11.00
C MET A 101 3.59 14.60 -12.24
N TYR A 102 2.90 13.49 -12.08
CA TYR A 102 2.19 12.81 -13.17
C TYR A 102 1.12 13.69 -13.80
N GLN A 103 0.30 14.36 -12.98
CA GLN A 103 -0.77 15.25 -13.45
C GLN A 103 -0.23 16.47 -14.20
N ASN A 104 0.98 16.92 -13.89
CA ASN A 104 1.66 18.04 -14.55
C ASN A 104 2.57 17.60 -15.71
N GLY A 105 2.54 16.34 -16.11
CA GLY A 105 3.30 15.82 -17.24
C GLY A 105 4.80 15.62 -16.99
N ALA A 106 5.23 15.62 -15.72
CA ALA A 106 6.61 15.34 -15.38
C ALA A 106 6.93 13.84 -15.53
N ASP A 107 8.19 13.52 -15.80
CA ASP A 107 8.66 12.15 -15.90
C ASP A 107 8.73 11.50 -14.52
N ILE A 108 7.89 10.52 -14.28
CA ILE A 108 7.84 9.74 -13.03
C ILE A 108 8.60 8.40 -13.12
N THR A 109 9.17 8.08 -14.29
CA THR A 109 9.87 6.80 -14.54
C THR A 109 10.90 6.44 -13.47
N PRO A 110 11.72 7.38 -12.94
CA PRO A 110 12.71 7.05 -11.91
C PRO A 110 12.09 6.64 -10.55
N PHE A 111 10.80 6.90 -10.33
CA PHE A 111 10.16 6.81 -9.01
C PHE A 111 9.08 5.74 -8.91
N VAL A 112 8.74 5.10 -10.03
CA VAL A 112 7.68 4.09 -10.08
C VAL A 112 8.16 2.80 -10.74
N THR A 113 7.61 1.69 -10.29
CA THR A 113 7.91 0.38 -10.87
C THR A 113 7.02 0.13 -12.08
N LYS A 114 7.63 -0.27 -13.21
CA LYS A 114 6.95 -0.53 -14.48
C LYS A 114 6.05 0.64 -14.92
N PRO A 115 6.63 1.84 -15.12
CA PRO A 115 5.86 3.02 -15.51
C PRO A 115 5.13 2.85 -16.85
N GLU A 116 5.59 1.97 -17.71
CA GLU A 116 4.96 1.62 -18.99
C GLU A 116 3.54 1.04 -18.81
N LEU A 117 3.20 0.54 -17.64
CA LEU A 117 1.87 0.03 -17.32
C LEU A 117 0.91 1.12 -16.81
N LEU A 118 1.38 2.36 -16.65
CA LEU A 118 0.57 3.49 -16.15
C LEU A 118 -0.02 4.35 -17.29
N VAL A 119 -0.27 3.78 -18.40
CA VAL A 119 -0.84 4.47 -19.58
C VAL A 119 -2.36 4.52 -19.55
#